data_2d3dac8c60c23baafb1cbf3552f07fcf
#
_entry.id   2d3dac8c60c23baafb1cbf3552f07fcf
#
_cell.length_a   1.000
_cell.length_b   1.000
_cell.length_c   1.000
_cell.angle_alpha   90.00
_cell.angle_beta   90.00
_cell.angle_gamma   90.00
#
_symmetry.space_group_name_H-M   'P 1'
#
loop_
_entity.id
_entity.type
_entity.pdbx_description
1 polymer ?
#
loop_
_entity_poly.entity_id
_entity_poly.type
_entity_poly.pdbx_seq_one_letter_code
_entity_poly.pdbx_strand_id
1 'polypeptide(L)'
;LIVEPLVLGAGGMLMYPASVLAELKKITEASGSLLIADEVMTGWGRTGTMFACEQASISPDILCTSKGLTGGTIPLAVTLVTDAIFRAHYSEDRKKTFFHSSSYTANPIACAAALANVEIWRDEPVAGRITALSVMQAVGLQRFRDNPYF
;
A
#
# COMPACT_ATOMS: atom_id res chain seq x y z
N LEU A 1 -14.71 -6.04 -0.07
CA LEU A 1 -14.41 -4.81 0.68
C LEU A 1 -13.16 -4.16 0.11
N ILE A 2 -13.19 -2.85 -0.15
CA ILE A 2 -12.01 -2.04 -0.46
C ILE A 2 -11.83 -0.98 0.63
N VAL A 3 -10.57 -0.76 1.07
CA VAL A 3 -10.24 0.19 2.13
C VAL A 3 -8.81 0.72 1.96
N GLU A 4 -8.60 2.00 2.29
CA GLU A 4 -7.26 2.55 2.48
C GLU A 4 -6.78 2.17 3.89
N PRO A 5 -5.68 1.41 4.07
CA PRO A 5 -5.21 0.98 5.38
C PRO A 5 -4.78 2.14 6.27
N LEU A 6 -5.26 2.18 7.51
CA LEU A 6 -4.93 3.11 8.60
C LEU A 6 -5.30 4.57 8.38
N VAL A 7 -5.32 5.06 7.15
CA VAL A 7 -5.61 6.46 6.83
C VAL A 7 -6.47 6.54 5.57
N LEU A 8 -7.68 7.01 5.70
CA LEU A 8 -8.59 7.29 4.57
C LEU A 8 -8.23 8.64 3.96
N GLY A 9 -7.27 8.68 3.04
CA GLY A 9 -6.78 9.92 2.44
C GLY A 9 -7.86 10.65 1.67
N ALA A 10 -8.50 9.98 0.71
CA ALA A 10 -9.62 10.51 -0.07
C ALA A 10 -10.87 10.77 0.79
N GLY A 11 -11.02 10.06 1.91
CA GLY A 11 -12.10 10.23 2.87
C GLY A 11 -11.94 11.42 3.82
N GLY A 12 -10.91 12.25 3.66
CA GLY A 12 -10.68 13.43 4.49
C GLY A 12 -9.62 13.23 5.58
N MET A 13 -8.63 12.40 5.32
CA MET A 13 -7.51 12.10 6.24
C MET A 13 -7.95 11.49 7.57
N LEU A 14 -9.02 10.71 7.54
CA LEU A 14 -9.52 10.01 8.72
C LEU A 14 -8.60 8.85 9.09
N MET A 15 -8.11 8.86 10.32
CA MET A 15 -7.20 7.84 10.84
C MET A 15 -7.97 6.82 11.70
N TYR A 16 -7.57 5.56 11.62
CA TYR A 16 -8.10 4.49 12.46
C TYR A 16 -6.99 3.50 12.86
N PRO A 17 -7.12 2.83 14.01
CA PRO A 17 -6.07 1.93 14.51
C PRO A 17 -5.98 0.64 13.70
N ALA A 18 -4.80 0.03 13.69
CA ALA A 18 -4.52 -1.23 13.00
C ALA A 18 -5.45 -2.39 13.43
N SER A 19 -5.93 -2.36 14.68
CA SER A 19 -6.90 -3.34 15.18
C SER A 19 -8.21 -3.36 14.40
N VAL A 20 -8.67 -2.20 13.91
CA VAL A 20 -9.86 -2.11 13.05
C VAL A 20 -9.59 -2.77 11.70
N LEU A 21 -8.42 -2.53 11.10
CA LEU A 21 -8.04 -3.18 9.84
C LEU A 21 -7.94 -4.71 10.00
N ALA A 22 -7.39 -5.18 11.12
CA ALA A 22 -7.34 -6.61 11.44
C ALA A 22 -8.76 -7.22 11.57
N GLU A 23 -9.70 -6.49 12.17
CA GLU A 23 -11.08 -6.94 12.29
C GLU A 23 -11.81 -6.95 10.93
N LEU A 24 -11.57 -5.96 10.08
CA LEU A 24 -12.09 -5.96 8.70
C LEU A 24 -11.63 -7.18 7.91
N LYS A 25 -10.37 -7.61 8.07
CA LYS A 25 -9.88 -8.86 7.43
C LYS A 25 -10.64 -10.07 7.92
N LYS A 26 -10.87 -10.22 9.23
CA LYS A 26 -11.67 -11.34 9.79
C LYS A 26 -13.10 -11.34 9.26
N ILE A 27 -13.73 -10.17 9.18
CA ILE A 27 -15.09 -10.04 8.64
C ILE A 27 -15.14 -10.48 7.18
N THR A 28 -14.17 -10.06 6.35
CA THR A 28 -14.12 -10.48 4.95
C THR A 28 -13.90 -11.98 4.80
N GLU A 29 -13.02 -12.56 5.60
CA GLU A 29 -12.80 -14.02 5.63
C GLU A 29 -14.06 -14.78 6.04
N ALA A 30 -14.71 -14.34 7.12
CA ALA A 30 -15.94 -14.98 7.60
C ALA A 30 -17.10 -14.90 6.62
N SER A 31 -17.15 -13.85 5.80
CA SER A 31 -18.19 -13.66 4.77
C SER A 31 -17.83 -14.23 3.40
N GLY A 32 -16.64 -14.81 3.23
CA GLY A 32 -16.14 -15.26 1.93
C GLY A 32 -15.90 -14.11 0.93
N SER A 33 -15.71 -12.89 1.42
CA SER A 33 -15.46 -11.70 0.59
C SER A 33 -13.96 -11.41 0.49
N LEU A 34 -13.53 -10.80 -0.61
CA LEU A 34 -12.15 -10.37 -0.78
C LEU A 34 -11.89 -9.04 -0.07
N LEU A 35 -10.70 -8.89 0.54
CA LEU A 35 -10.18 -7.64 1.04
C LEU A 35 -9.23 -7.02 0.02
N ILE A 36 -9.55 -5.81 -0.45
CA ILE A 36 -8.70 -5.00 -1.31
C ILE A 36 -8.10 -3.88 -0.46
N ALA A 37 -6.78 -3.86 -0.32
CA ALA A 37 -6.05 -2.80 0.36
C ALA A 37 -5.56 -1.78 -0.66
N ASP A 38 -6.05 -0.54 -0.56
CA ASP A 38 -5.53 0.57 -1.35
C ASP A 38 -4.36 1.22 -0.60
N GLU A 39 -3.16 0.74 -0.87
CA GLU A 39 -1.89 1.24 -0.33
C GLU A 39 -1.23 2.30 -1.23
N VAL A 40 -1.98 2.90 -2.14
CA VAL A 40 -1.45 3.95 -3.03
C VAL A 40 -0.90 5.13 -2.25
N MET A 41 -1.54 5.53 -1.14
CA MET A 41 -1.06 6.59 -0.26
C MET A 41 -0.24 6.05 0.91
N THR A 42 -0.63 4.94 1.50
CA THR A 42 -0.12 4.44 2.79
C THR A 42 1.11 3.56 2.67
N GLY A 43 1.38 3.00 1.50
CA GLY A 43 2.54 2.17 1.23
C GLY A 43 3.86 2.94 1.16
N TRP A 44 4.93 2.19 1.00
CA TRP A 44 6.31 2.68 0.82
C TRP A 44 6.81 3.53 1.99
N GLY A 45 6.51 3.07 3.22
CA GLY A 45 7.06 3.68 4.42
C GLY A 45 6.28 4.86 5.00
N ARG A 46 5.22 5.33 4.34
CA ARG A 46 4.48 6.51 4.76
C ARG A 46 3.86 6.39 6.16
N THR A 47 3.44 5.21 6.56
CA THR A 47 2.85 4.94 7.88
C THR A 47 3.83 4.33 8.88
N GLY A 48 5.11 4.18 8.51
CA GLY A 48 6.15 3.61 9.37
C GLY A 48 6.63 2.21 8.99
N THR A 49 5.82 1.44 8.29
CA THR A 49 6.14 0.13 7.69
C THR A 49 6.16 0.23 6.17
N MET A 50 6.73 -0.76 5.46
CA MET A 50 6.72 -0.75 4.00
C MET A 50 5.29 -0.66 3.46
N PHE A 51 4.39 -1.47 4.02
CA PHE A 51 2.95 -1.38 3.79
C PHE A 51 2.20 -1.24 5.11
N ALA A 52 1.13 -0.46 5.14
CA ALA A 52 0.35 -0.22 6.35
C ALA A 52 -0.34 -1.50 6.87
N CYS A 53 -0.68 -2.44 5.98
CA CYS A 53 -1.21 -3.75 6.34
C CYS A 53 -0.32 -4.54 7.30
N GLU A 54 1.00 -4.32 7.28
CA GLU A 54 1.95 -4.99 8.19
C GLU A 54 1.67 -4.64 9.66
N GLN A 55 1.21 -3.41 9.95
CA GLN A 55 0.90 -2.98 11.32
C GLN A 55 -0.32 -3.71 11.90
N ALA A 56 -1.20 -4.20 11.03
CA ALA A 56 -2.33 -5.03 11.41
C ALA A 56 -2.01 -6.54 11.36
N SER A 57 -0.79 -6.91 10.96
CA SER A 57 -0.36 -8.31 10.73
C SER A 57 -1.29 -9.07 9.80
N ILE A 58 -1.76 -8.41 8.74
CA ILE A 58 -2.65 -9.00 7.73
C ILE A 58 -2.02 -8.99 6.34
N SER A 59 -2.46 -9.96 5.52
CA SER A 59 -2.25 -9.96 4.07
C SER A 59 -3.59 -9.79 3.38
N PRO A 60 -3.78 -8.72 2.57
CA PRO A 60 -4.99 -8.56 1.79
C PRO A 60 -5.02 -9.56 0.62
N ASP A 61 -6.19 -9.77 0.03
CA ASP A 61 -6.33 -10.62 -1.17
C ASP A 61 -5.86 -9.87 -2.43
N ILE A 62 -6.04 -8.54 -2.43
CA ILE A 62 -5.58 -7.62 -3.48
C ILE A 62 -4.94 -6.41 -2.80
N LEU A 63 -3.76 -6.00 -3.27
CA LEU A 63 -3.07 -4.81 -2.81
C LEU A 63 -2.77 -3.90 -3.99
N CYS A 64 -3.25 -2.65 -3.92
CA CYS A 64 -2.95 -1.63 -4.91
C CYS A 64 -1.87 -0.68 -4.38
N THR A 65 -0.84 -0.42 -5.16
CA THR A 65 0.23 0.53 -4.78
C THR A 65 0.70 1.36 -5.96
N SER A 66 1.20 2.56 -5.66
CA SER A 66 1.69 3.54 -6.63
C SER A 66 2.64 4.52 -5.93
N LYS A 67 2.71 5.77 -6.34
CA LYS A 67 3.45 6.90 -5.71
C LYS A 67 4.88 6.51 -5.30
N GLY A 68 5.06 5.98 -4.08
CA GLY A 68 6.34 5.52 -3.57
C GLY A 68 6.96 4.35 -4.34
N LEU A 69 6.19 3.63 -5.14
CA LEU A 69 6.68 2.55 -6.00
C LEU A 69 7.85 2.98 -6.91
N THR A 70 7.81 4.20 -7.41
CA THR A 70 8.87 4.78 -8.26
C THR A 70 9.69 5.86 -7.54
N GLY A 71 9.58 5.95 -6.20
CA GLY A 71 10.19 7.05 -5.45
C GLY A 71 9.61 8.43 -5.83
N GLY A 72 8.46 8.49 -6.49
CA GLY A 72 7.84 9.73 -6.96
C GLY A 72 8.40 10.31 -8.26
N THR A 73 9.28 9.59 -8.96
CA THR A 73 9.96 10.09 -10.17
C THR A 73 9.05 10.08 -11.40
N ILE A 74 8.18 9.08 -11.53
CA ILE A 74 7.28 8.91 -12.68
C ILE A 74 6.03 8.14 -12.25
N PRO A 75 4.83 8.43 -12.80
CA PRO A 75 3.62 7.69 -12.49
C PRO A 75 3.71 6.23 -12.90
N LEU A 76 3.48 5.34 -11.93
CA LEU A 76 3.28 3.90 -12.12
C LEU A 76 2.41 3.38 -10.98
N ALA A 77 1.56 2.42 -11.29
CA ALA A 77 0.79 1.69 -10.30
C ALA A 77 0.87 0.19 -10.60
N VAL A 78 0.79 -0.62 -9.56
CA VAL A 78 0.67 -2.07 -9.67
C VAL A 78 -0.44 -2.57 -8.74
N THR A 79 -1.08 -3.63 -9.17
CA THR A 79 -2.05 -4.39 -8.36
C THR A 79 -1.47 -5.77 -8.13
N LEU A 80 -1.20 -6.10 -6.88
CA LEU A 80 -0.74 -7.42 -6.46
C LEU A 80 -1.96 -8.23 -6.03
N VAL A 81 -1.96 -9.51 -6.37
CA VAL A 81 -3.06 -10.42 -6.05
C VAL A 81 -2.53 -11.74 -5.49
N THR A 82 -3.35 -12.46 -4.75
CA THR A 82 -3.02 -13.82 -4.31
C THR A 82 -2.94 -14.78 -5.49
N ASP A 83 -2.21 -15.89 -5.31
CA ASP A 83 -2.10 -16.96 -6.31
C ASP A 83 -3.48 -17.51 -6.74
N ALA A 84 -4.43 -17.61 -5.83
CA ALA A 84 -5.79 -18.06 -6.13
C ALA A 84 -6.50 -17.15 -7.14
N ILE A 85 -6.38 -15.83 -6.98
CA ILE A 85 -6.96 -14.85 -7.90
C ILE A 85 -6.22 -14.90 -9.25
N PHE A 86 -4.89 -14.97 -9.23
CA PHE A 86 -4.08 -15.10 -10.44
C PHE A 86 -4.49 -16.32 -11.25
N ARG A 87 -4.58 -17.51 -10.61
CA ARG A 87 -4.95 -18.77 -11.28
C ARG A 87 -6.36 -18.76 -11.85
N ALA A 88 -7.29 -18.01 -11.27
CA ALA A 88 -8.64 -17.88 -11.80
C ALA A 88 -8.66 -17.27 -13.21
N HIS A 89 -7.66 -16.44 -13.54
CA HIS A 89 -7.50 -15.76 -14.83
C HIS A 89 -6.41 -16.38 -15.71
N TYR A 90 -5.48 -17.15 -15.14
CA TYR A 90 -4.40 -17.79 -15.86
C TYR A 90 -4.90 -19.04 -16.60
N SER A 91 -5.30 -18.88 -17.86
CA SER A 91 -5.92 -19.92 -18.67
C SER A 91 -5.72 -19.66 -20.15
N GLU A 92 -5.67 -20.73 -20.95
CA GLU A 92 -5.75 -20.64 -22.42
C GLU A 92 -7.17 -20.29 -22.91
N ASP A 93 -8.19 -20.48 -22.08
CA ASP A 93 -9.56 -20.05 -22.37
C ASP A 93 -9.65 -18.53 -22.26
N ARG A 94 -9.80 -17.86 -23.40
CA ARG A 94 -9.92 -16.39 -23.49
C ARG A 94 -11.09 -15.83 -22.68
N LYS A 95 -12.12 -16.61 -22.37
CA LYS A 95 -13.24 -16.16 -21.51
C LYS A 95 -12.80 -15.91 -20.05
N LYS A 96 -11.69 -16.49 -19.63
CA LYS A 96 -11.11 -16.32 -18.29
C LYS A 96 -10.07 -15.21 -18.23
N THR A 97 -9.66 -14.68 -19.37
CA THR A 97 -8.63 -13.63 -19.46
C THR A 97 -9.15 -12.33 -18.87
N PHE A 98 -8.37 -11.73 -17.99
CA PHE A 98 -8.64 -10.39 -17.47
C PHE A 98 -8.17 -9.35 -18.49
N PHE A 99 -9.10 -8.86 -19.30
CA PHE A 99 -8.83 -7.83 -20.32
C PHE A 99 -8.83 -6.45 -19.70
N HIS A 100 -7.74 -6.11 -19.00
CA HIS A 100 -7.53 -4.77 -18.46
C HIS A 100 -6.14 -4.27 -18.85
N SER A 101 -6.08 -3.15 -19.53
CA SER A 101 -4.84 -2.46 -19.82
C SER A 101 -5.09 -0.99 -20.13
N SER A 102 -4.05 -0.17 -19.99
CA SER A 102 -3.97 1.17 -20.56
C SER A 102 -2.85 1.20 -21.60
N SER A 103 -2.81 2.25 -22.41
CA SER A 103 -1.72 2.44 -23.39
C SER A 103 -0.33 2.52 -22.73
N TYR A 104 -0.28 2.82 -21.44
CA TYR A 104 0.96 2.96 -20.66
C TYR A 104 1.26 1.76 -19.75
N THR A 105 0.49 0.69 -19.82
CA THR A 105 0.75 -0.56 -19.08
C THR A 105 2.14 -1.07 -19.42
N ALA A 106 2.90 -1.43 -18.37
CA ALA A 106 4.27 -1.93 -18.46
C ALA A 106 5.25 -0.95 -19.17
N ASN A 107 5.03 0.37 -19.01
CA ASN A 107 5.97 1.37 -19.52
C ASN A 107 7.40 1.07 -19.03
N PRO A 108 8.37 0.82 -19.94
CA PRO A 108 9.69 0.34 -19.54
C PRO A 108 10.48 1.35 -18.71
N ILE A 109 10.29 2.65 -18.92
CA ILE A 109 10.95 3.70 -18.13
C ILE A 109 10.43 3.69 -16.70
N ALA A 110 9.10 3.62 -16.53
CA ALA A 110 8.48 3.55 -15.21
C ALA A 110 8.83 2.24 -14.48
N CYS A 111 8.89 1.12 -15.20
CA CYS A 111 9.32 -0.16 -14.63
C CYS A 111 10.79 -0.12 -14.19
N ALA A 112 11.67 0.51 -14.95
CA ALA A 112 13.08 0.68 -14.57
C ALA A 112 13.21 1.55 -13.29
N ALA A 113 12.45 2.63 -13.19
CA ALA A 113 12.42 3.46 -11.98
C ALA A 113 11.90 2.69 -10.76
N ALA A 114 10.85 1.90 -10.94
CA ALA A 114 10.32 1.04 -9.87
C ALA A 114 11.33 -0.02 -9.44
N LEU A 115 12.02 -0.66 -10.39
CA LEU A 115 13.07 -1.65 -10.09
C LEU A 115 14.17 -1.02 -9.25
N ALA A 116 14.71 0.13 -9.66
CA ALA A 116 15.75 0.83 -8.91
C ALA A 116 15.28 1.17 -7.47
N ASN A 117 14.04 1.59 -7.30
CA ASN A 117 13.48 1.85 -5.97
C ASN A 117 13.34 0.57 -5.13
N VAL A 118 12.90 -0.55 -5.72
CA VAL A 118 12.83 -1.84 -5.02
C VAL A 118 14.22 -2.31 -4.60
N GLU A 119 15.24 -2.10 -5.43
CA GLU A 119 16.64 -2.40 -5.10
C GLU A 119 17.13 -1.58 -3.91
N ILE A 120 16.82 -0.28 -3.84
CA ILE A 120 17.11 0.56 -2.67
C ILE A 120 16.45 -0.01 -1.40
N TRP A 121 15.19 -0.41 -1.47
CA TRP A 121 14.50 -1.01 -0.33
C TRP A 121 15.10 -2.34 0.12
N ARG A 122 15.61 -3.13 -0.82
CA ARG A 122 16.27 -4.42 -0.53
C ARG A 122 17.67 -4.23 0.06
N ASP A 123 18.46 -3.30 -0.48
CA ASP A 123 19.91 -3.24 -0.27
C ASP A 123 20.31 -2.16 0.75
N GLU A 124 19.42 -1.19 1.05
CA GLU A 124 19.68 -0.10 1.98
C GLU A 124 18.81 -0.18 3.25
N PRO A 125 19.24 0.41 4.37
CA PRO A 125 18.49 0.39 5.63
C PRO A 125 17.32 1.38 5.64
N VAL A 126 16.43 1.29 4.64
CA VAL A 126 15.30 2.23 4.47
C VAL A 126 14.37 2.20 5.69
N ALA A 127 14.03 1.02 6.21
CA ALA A 127 13.17 0.89 7.39
C ALA A 127 13.77 1.62 8.61
N GLY A 128 15.08 1.52 8.82
CA GLY A 128 15.78 2.26 9.90
C GLY A 128 15.71 3.77 9.71
N ARG A 129 15.86 4.26 8.47
CA ARG A 129 15.72 5.68 8.15
C ARG A 129 14.30 6.20 8.41
N ILE A 130 13.29 5.41 8.08
CA ILE A 130 11.87 5.73 8.34
C ILE A 130 11.62 5.80 9.84
N THR A 131 12.11 4.83 10.61
CA THR A 131 11.99 4.83 12.07
C THR A 131 12.64 6.07 12.69
N ALA A 132 13.85 6.42 12.29
CA ALA A 132 14.55 7.61 12.77
C ALA A 132 13.77 8.91 12.42
N LEU A 133 13.25 9.00 11.20
CA LEU A 133 12.42 10.13 10.78
C LEU A 133 11.14 10.23 11.62
N SER A 134 10.46 9.12 11.88
CA SER A 134 9.23 9.08 12.69
C SER A 134 9.48 9.57 14.12
N VAL A 135 10.58 9.16 14.75
CA VAL A 135 10.99 9.64 16.07
C VAL A 135 11.26 11.15 16.06
N MET A 136 12.01 11.62 15.08
CA MET A 136 12.34 13.03 14.95
C MET A 136 11.07 13.89 14.76
N GLN A 137 10.12 13.43 13.93
CA GLN A 137 8.84 14.11 13.73
C GLN A 137 8.00 14.12 15.00
N ALA A 138 7.91 12.99 15.71
CA ALA A 138 7.16 12.90 16.96
C ALA A 138 7.69 13.89 18.02
N VAL A 139 9.01 14.01 18.15
CA VAL A 139 9.65 15.01 19.03
C VAL A 139 9.34 16.43 18.56
N GLY A 140 9.46 16.69 17.26
CA GLY A 140 9.16 18.00 16.67
C GLY A 140 7.73 18.46 16.88
N LEU A 141 6.77 17.53 16.82
CA LEU A 141 5.34 17.81 16.99
C LEU A 141 4.97 18.15 18.44
N GLN A 142 5.72 17.68 19.44
CA GLN A 142 5.43 17.96 20.86
C GLN A 142 5.38 19.45 21.18
N ARG A 143 6.19 20.27 20.50
CA ARG A 143 6.20 21.75 20.69
C ARG A 143 4.89 22.43 20.27
N PHE A 144 4.03 21.74 19.52
CA PHE A 144 2.74 22.27 19.08
C PHE A 144 1.56 21.75 19.88
N ARG A 145 1.81 20.86 20.86
CA ARG A 145 0.75 20.17 21.62
C ARG A 145 -0.23 21.13 22.30
N ASP A 146 0.26 22.28 22.78
CA ASP A 146 -0.54 23.29 23.48
C ASP A 146 -1.04 24.39 22.52
N ASN A 147 -0.85 24.24 21.22
CA ASN A 147 -1.34 25.17 20.23
C ASN A 147 -2.84 24.93 19.97
N PRO A 148 -3.73 25.91 20.17
CA PRO A 148 -5.17 25.74 20.01
C PRO A 148 -5.61 25.43 18.56
N TYR A 149 -4.72 25.54 17.60
CA TYR A 149 -4.96 25.23 16.18
C TYR A 149 -4.34 23.90 15.71
N PHE A 150 -3.80 23.09 16.65
CA PHE A 150 -3.13 21.82 16.34
C PHE A 150 -3.91 20.63 16.92
#